data_f8b6aef4b918200cde985c0d7e5d7aa9
#
_entry.id   f8b6aef4b918200cde985c0d7e5d7aa9
#
_cell.length_a   1.000
_cell.length_b   1.000
_cell.length_c   1.000
_cell.angle_alpha   90.00
_cell.angle_beta   90.00
_cell.angle_gamma   90.00
#
_symmetry.space_group_name_H-M   'P 1'
#
loop_
_entity.id
_entity.type
_entity.pdbx_description
1 polymer ?
#
loop_
_entity_poly.entity_id
_entity_poly.type
_entity_poly.pdbx_seq_one_letter_code
_entity_poly.pdbx_strand_id
1 'polypeptide(L)'
;MANILDIRRRIRSVVNTRQITKAMKTVSAAKLRRAQEGAMAARPYSQMLTNVLKSLVSRADIYDPETGEPRHPLLAERPENNILLIVVTGDKGLAAAFNTNILKMVSKFIQSKPEANIDIETIGRKGRDFMRRPARS
;
A
#
# COMPACT_ATOMS: atom_id res chain seq x y z
N MET A 1 41.33 -5.72 23.97
CA MET A 1 41.66 -6.63 22.85
C MET A 1 40.56 -7.66 22.73
N ALA A 2 40.01 -7.87 21.54
CA ALA A 2 38.96 -8.88 21.36
C ALA A 2 39.55 -10.27 21.57
N ASN A 3 38.95 -11.04 22.50
CA ASN A 3 39.38 -12.40 22.81
C ASN A 3 39.05 -13.31 21.62
N ILE A 4 39.94 -14.25 21.27
CA ILE A 4 39.74 -15.26 20.21
C ILE A 4 38.41 -16.00 20.36
N LEU A 5 37.97 -16.24 21.59
CA LEU A 5 36.69 -16.88 21.92
C LEU A 5 35.49 -16.00 21.48
N ASP A 6 35.59 -14.68 21.63
CA ASP A 6 34.55 -13.76 21.21
C ASP A 6 34.44 -13.69 19.67
N ILE A 7 35.57 -13.73 18.99
CA ILE A 7 35.61 -13.78 17.51
C ILE A 7 34.96 -15.08 17.01
N ARG A 8 35.26 -16.21 17.62
CA ARG A 8 34.62 -17.51 17.26
C ARG A 8 33.12 -17.51 17.51
N ARG A 9 32.67 -16.91 18.61
CA ARG A 9 31.21 -16.75 18.90
C ARG A 9 30.53 -15.88 17.85
N ARG A 10 31.15 -14.77 17.46
CA ARG A 10 30.63 -13.88 16.42
C ARG A 10 30.56 -14.57 15.07
N ILE A 11 31.60 -15.32 14.67
CA ILE A 11 31.58 -16.10 13.42
C ILE A 11 30.42 -17.09 13.42
N ARG A 12 30.25 -17.86 14.50
CA ARG A 12 29.13 -18.82 14.61
C ARG A 12 27.78 -18.13 14.54
N SER A 13 27.60 -17.00 15.22
CA SER A 13 26.37 -16.21 15.18
C SER A 13 26.06 -15.71 13.74
N VAL A 14 27.06 -15.21 13.04
CA VAL A 14 26.89 -14.73 11.65
C VAL A 14 26.56 -15.90 10.71
N VAL A 15 27.18 -17.06 10.86
CA VAL A 15 26.86 -18.26 10.07
C VAL A 15 25.40 -18.68 10.30
N ASN A 16 24.95 -18.72 11.55
CA ASN A 16 23.57 -19.05 11.89
C ASN A 16 22.58 -18.01 11.27
N THR A 17 22.89 -16.72 11.41
CA THR A 17 22.07 -15.64 10.83
C THR A 17 22.00 -15.76 9.30
N ARG A 18 23.11 -16.13 8.65
CA ARG A 18 23.14 -16.39 7.19
C ARG A 18 22.19 -17.53 6.79
N GLN A 19 22.17 -18.62 7.57
CA GLN A 19 21.27 -19.75 7.29
C GLN A 19 19.79 -19.33 7.46
N ILE A 20 19.49 -18.62 8.53
CA ILE A 20 18.12 -18.10 8.77
C ILE A 20 17.68 -17.18 7.64
N THR A 21 18.52 -16.22 7.25
CA THR A 21 18.18 -15.28 6.17
C THR A 21 18.03 -15.96 4.81
N LYS A 22 18.83 -17.01 4.54
CA LYS A 22 18.68 -17.84 3.35
C LYS A 22 17.31 -18.55 3.33
N ALA A 23 16.90 -19.15 4.43
CA ALA A 23 15.59 -19.78 4.57
C ALA A 23 14.45 -18.74 4.40
N MET A 24 14.56 -17.57 5.03
CA MET A 24 13.59 -16.48 4.87
C MET A 24 13.48 -16.00 3.41
N LYS A 25 14.59 -15.92 2.68
CA LYS A 25 14.60 -15.57 1.25
C LYS A 25 13.77 -16.56 0.45
N THR A 26 13.95 -17.86 0.66
CA THR A 26 13.21 -18.91 -0.06
C THR A 26 11.70 -18.82 0.20
N VAL A 27 11.31 -18.69 1.47
CA VAL A 27 9.89 -18.54 1.85
C VAL A 27 9.28 -17.27 1.25
N SER A 28 10.02 -16.16 1.30
CA SER A 28 9.56 -14.89 0.74
C SER A 28 9.41 -14.94 -0.78
N ALA A 29 10.34 -15.62 -1.48
CA ALA A 29 10.25 -15.83 -2.92
C ALA A 29 9.01 -16.65 -3.32
N ALA A 30 8.69 -17.72 -2.57
CA ALA A 30 7.50 -18.52 -2.81
C ALA A 30 6.19 -17.72 -2.59
N LYS A 31 6.15 -16.88 -1.54
CA LYS A 31 5.00 -15.98 -1.28
C LYS A 31 4.85 -14.92 -2.37
N LEU A 32 5.96 -14.32 -2.80
CA LEU A 32 5.97 -13.34 -3.88
C LEU A 32 5.42 -13.94 -5.17
N ARG A 33 5.90 -15.13 -5.54
CA ARG A 33 5.42 -15.83 -6.73
C ARG A 33 3.91 -16.05 -6.70
N ARG A 34 3.36 -16.56 -5.59
CA ARG A 34 1.90 -16.75 -5.45
C ARG A 34 1.13 -15.42 -5.56
N ALA A 35 1.64 -14.35 -4.96
CA ALA A 35 1.00 -13.04 -5.05
C ALA A 35 1.05 -12.49 -6.49
N GLN A 36 2.17 -12.70 -7.22
CA GLN A 36 2.29 -12.33 -8.62
C GLN A 36 1.34 -13.13 -9.52
N GLU A 37 1.25 -14.43 -9.31
CA GLU A 37 0.31 -15.31 -10.05
C GLU A 37 -1.14 -14.84 -9.85
N GLY A 38 -1.53 -14.52 -8.60
CA GLY A 38 -2.86 -13.97 -8.32
C GLY A 38 -3.11 -12.61 -8.97
N ALA A 39 -2.14 -11.71 -8.93
CA ALA A 39 -2.25 -10.40 -9.57
C ALA A 39 -2.33 -10.51 -11.10
N MET A 40 -1.55 -11.42 -11.71
CA MET A 40 -1.59 -11.66 -13.16
C MET A 40 -2.90 -12.30 -13.59
N ALA A 41 -3.46 -13.21 -12.80
CA ALA A 41 -4.75 -13.82 -13.08
C ALA A 41 -5.92 -12.80 -13.01
N ALA A 42 -5.83 -11.78 -12.16
CA ALA A 42 -6.85 -10.74 -12.03
C ALA A 42 -6.77 -9.66 -13.13
N ARG A 43 -5.62 -9.47 -13.79
CA ARG A 43 -5.43 -8.42 -14.81
C ARG A 43 -6.42 -8.49 -15.99
N PRO A 44 -6.68 -9.66 -16.61
CA PRO A 44 -7.63 -9.72 -17.73
C PRO A 44 -9.02 -9.25 -17.36
N TYR A 45 -9.52 -9.61 -16.16
CA TYR A 45 -10.80 -9.14 -15.66
C TYR A 45 -10.82 -7.61 -15.47
N SER A 46 -9.79 -7.06 -14.83
CA SER A 46 -9.67 -5.61 -14.63
C SER A 46 -9.63 -4.84 -15.94
N GLN A 47 -8.88 -5.35 -16.94
CA GLN A 47 -8.81 -4.74 -18.26
C GLN A 47 -10.16 -4.80 -18.99
N MET A 48 -10.84 -5.94 -18.94
CA MET A 48 -12.16 -6.10 -19.56
C MET A 48 -13.17 -5.16 -18.92
N LEU A 49 -13.22 -5.09 -17.60
CA LEU A 49 -14.09 -4.17 -16.88
C LEU A 49 -13.82 -2.70 -17.25
N THR A 50 -12.55 -2.32 -17.31
CA THR A 50 -12.15 -0.97 -17.74
C THR A 50 -12.61 -0.66 -19.16
N ASN A 51 -12.49 -1.62 -20.10
CA ASN A 51 -12.93 -1.45 -21.46
C ASN A 51 -14.46 -1.33 -21.57
N VAL A 52 -15.21 -2.13 -20.79
CA VAL A 52 -16.67 -2.01 -20.71
C VAL A 52 -17.07 -0.64 -20.17
N LEU A 53 -16.46 -0.17 -19.09
CA LEU A 53 -16.72 1.16 -18.54
C LEU A 53 -16.40 2.27 -19.55
N LYS A 54 -15.26 2.22 -20.22
CA LYS A 54 -14.92 3.18 -21.28
C LYS A 54 -15.93 3.17 -22.43
N SER A 55 -16.38 1.98 -22.84
CA SER A 55 -17.39 1.83 -23.89
C SER A 55 -18.76 2.40 -23.47
N LEU A 56 -19.15 2.18 -22.22
CA LEU A 56 -20.39 2.75 -21.66
C LEU A 56 -20.30 4.28 -21.61
N VAL A 57 -19.19 4.81 -21.07
CA VAL A 57 -18.95 6.25 -20.97
C VAL A 57 -18.94 6.92 -22.36
N SER A 58 -18.42 6.26 -23.39
CA SER A 58 -18.35 6.84 -24.75
C SER A 58 -19.65 6.73 -25.56
N ARG A 59 -20.58 5.85 -25.19
CA ARG A 59 -21.81 5.57 -25.95
C ARG A 59 -23.09 6.06 -25.29
N ALA A 60 -23.07 6.26 -23.98
CA ALA A 60 -24.23 6.76 -23.26
C ALA A 60 -24.20 8.28 -23.21
N ASP A 61 -25.37 8.91 -23.33
CA ASP A 61 -25.55 10.34 -22.99
C ASP A 61 -25.40 10.50 -21.48
N ILE A 62 -24.16 10.52 -21.03
CA ILE A 62 -23.81 10.52 -19.61
C ILE A 62 -24.04 11.86 -18.98
N TYR A 63 -23.92 12.92 -19.80
CA TYR A 63 -24.11 14.28 -19.36
C TYR A 63 -25.45 14.80 -19.88
N ASP A 64 -26.11 15.57 -19.04
CA ASP A 64 -27.29 16.32 -19.45
C ASP A 64 -26.87 17.44 -20.42
N PRO A 65 -27.46 17.52 -21.63
CA PRO A 65 -27.07 18.50 -22.64
C PRO A 65 -27.40 19.94 -22.22
N GLU A 66 -28.33 20.16 -21.29
CA GLU A 66 -28.73 21.49 -20.85
C GLU A 66 -27.90 21.96 -19.63
N THR A 67 -27.61 21.06 -18.69
CA THR A 67 -26.89 21.40 -17.43
C THR A 67 -25.42 21.04 -17.45
N GLY A 68 -24.98 20.14 -18.35
CA GLY A 68 -23.63 19.59 -18.36
C GLY A 68 -23.30 18.65 -17.19
N GLU A 69 -24.30 18.37 -16.33
CA GLU A 69 -24.11 17.52 -15.17
C GLU A 69 -24.23 16.03 -15.55
N PRO A 70 -23.47 15.14 -14.87
CA PRO A 70 -23.60 13.71 -15.11
C PRO A 70 -24.96 13.18 -14.61
N ARG A 71 -25.68 12.52 -15.52
CA ARG A 71 -26.99 11.89 -15.22
C ARG A 71 -26.93 10.75 -14.21
N HIS A 72 -25.75 10.14 -14.03
CA HIS A 72 -25.60 9.01 -13.11
C HIS A 72 -24.88 9.43 -11.83
N PRO A 73 -25.44 9.15 -10.64
CA PRO A 73 -24.86 9.59 -9.37
C PRO A 73 -23.42 9.13 -9.09
N LEU A 74 -23.00 8.00 -9.70
CA LEU A 74 -21.62 7.49 -9.56
C LEU A 74 -20.60 8.26 -10.41
N LEU A 75 -21.05 9.07 -11.35
CA LEU A 75 -20.19 9.90 -12.22
C LEU A 75 -20.16 11.36 -11.74
N ALA A 76 -21.03 11.71 -10.78
CA ALA A 76 -21.07 13.05 -10.23
C ALA A 76 -19.77 13.39 -9.49
N GLU A 77 -19.15 14.50 -9.85
CA GLU A 77 -18.02 15.05 -9.11
C GLU A 77 -18.53 15.61 -7.78
N ARG A 78 -17.90 15.19 -6.70
CA ARG A 78 -18.25 15.60 -5.34
C ARG A 78 -17.10 16.38 -4.73
N PRO A 79 -17.40 17.38 -3.86
CA PRO A 79 -16.34 18.07 -3.14
C PRO A 79 -15.60 17.10 -2.22
N GLU A 80 -14.27 17.21 -2.20
CA GLU A 80 -13.38 16.35 -1.40
C GLU A 80 -13.36 16.75 0.10
N ASN A 81 -14.54 16.93 0.69
CA ASN A 81 -14.68 17.33 2.11
C ASN A 81 -14.49 16.15 3.06
N ASN A 82 -14.90 14.95 2.63
CA ASN A 82 -14.75 13.70 3.38
C ASN A 82 -13.96 12.70 2.56
N ILE A 83 -12.79 12.32 3.05
CA ILE A 83 -11.83 11.44 2.35
C ILE A 83 -11.62 10.20 3.18
N LEU A 84 -11.80 9.02 2.60
CA LEU A 84 -11.32 7.76 3.17
C LEU A 84 -9.95 7.42 2.58
N LEU A 85 -8.92 7.48 3.40
CA LEU A 85 -7.55 7.17 3.02
C LEU A 85 -7.19 5.74 3.45
N ILE A 86 -7.09 4.83 2.48
CA ILE A 86 -6.67 3.45 2.73
C ILE A 86 -5.16 3.34 2.60
N VAL A 87 -4.47 3.03 3.71
CA VAL A 87 -3.01 2.95 3.79
C VAL A 87 -2.57 1.49 3.86
N VAL A 88 -1.93 1.00 2.79
CA VAL A 88 -1.45 -0.39 2.71
C VAL A 88 0.03 -0.45 3.03
N THR A 89 0.40 -1.17 4.08
CA THR A 89 1.78 -1.36 4.54
C THR A 89 2.09 -2.83 4.79
N GLY A 90 3.36 -3.15 5.03
CA GLY A 90 3.76 -4.50 5.44
C GLY A 90 3.48 -4.79 6.91
N ASP A 91 3.30 -6.07 7.24
CA ASP A 91 3.20 -6.54 8.62
C ASP A 91 4.58 -6.63 9.29
N LYS A 92 5.57 -7.03 8.51
CA LYS A 92 6.94 -7.27 8.99
C LYS A 92 7.89 -6.18 8.50
N GLY A 93 9.03 -6.06 9.18
CA GLY A 93 10.16 -5.23 8.75
C GLY A 93 10.96 -5.88 7.63
N LEU A 94 12.23 -5.47 7.51
CA LEU A 94 13.19 -5.93 6.49
C LEU A 94 12.77 -5.61 5.03
N ALA A 95 11.96 -4.56 4.87
CA ALA A 95 11.52 -4.03 3.57
C ALA A 95 12.18 -2.69 3.22
N ALA A 96 13.39 -2.45 3.70
CA ALA A 96 14.13 -1.19 3.55
C ALA A 96 13.23 0.03 3.87
N ALA A 97 13.22 1.04 3.02
CA ALA A 97 12.45 2.27 3.20
C ALA A 97 10.97 2.17 2.76
N PHE A 98 10.49 1.01 2.33
CA PHE A 98 9.13 0.85 1.77
C PHE A 98 8.05 1.42 2.70
N ASN A 99 7.94 0.91 3.92
CA ASN A 99 6.92 1.38 4.86
C ASN A 99 7.11 2.86 5.24
N THR A 100 8.35 3.29 5.43
CA THR A 100 8.67 4.69 5.79
C THR A 100 8.28 5.66 4.67
N ASN A 101 8.49 5.29 3.41
CA ASN A 101 8.12 6.13 2.28
C ASN A 101 6.61 6.27 2.15
N ILE A 102 5.85 5.18 2.33
CA ILE A 102 4.38 5.21 2.35
C ILE A 102 3.89 6.15 3.46
N LEU A 103 4.40 5.99 4.67
CA LEU A 103 3.97 6.80 5.81
C LEU A 103 4.32 8.29 5.65
N LYS A 104 5.47 8.61 5.03
CA LYS A 104 5.80 9.99 4.65
C LYS A 104 4.82 10.56 3.62
N MET A 105 4.42 9.77 2.62
CA MET A 105 3.41 10.20 1.64
C MET A 105 2.06 10.46 2.30
N VAL A 106 1.64 9.59 3.21
CA VAL A 106 0.40 9.76 4.00
C VAL A 106 0.46 11.06 4.80
N SER A 107 1.54 11.32 5.53
CA SER A 107 1.70 12.55 6.30
C SER A 107 1.64 13.80 5.41
N LYS A 108 2.30 13.77 4.24
CA LYS A 108 2.23 14.87 3.27
C LYS A 108 0.82 15.07 2.73
N PHE A 109 0.12 13.99 2.42
CA PHE A 109 -1.26 14.05 1.92
C PHE A 109 -2.20 14.70 2.95
N ILE A 110 -2.13 14.29 4.21
CA ILE A 110 -2.93 14.87 5.29
C ILE A 110 -2.63 16.37 5.43
N GLN A 111 -1.35 16.75 5.41
CA GLN A 111 -0.94 18.15 5.48
C GLN A 111 -1.39 18.99 4.28
N SER A 112 -1.56 18.38 3.11
CA SER A 112 -2.02 19.08 1.90
C SER A 112 -3.52 19.33 1.87
N LYS A 113 -4.30 18.72 2.77
CA LYS A 113 -5.76 18.80 2.82
C LYS A 113 -6.25 19.18 4.24
N PRO A 114 -5.88 20.35 4.78
CA PRO A 114 -6.18 20.73 6.16
C PRO A 114 -7.69 20.93 6.42
N GLU A 115 -8.45 21.30 5.38
CA GLU A 115 -9.88 21.54 5.45
C GLU A 115 -10.73 20.27 5.31
N ALA A 116 -10.15 19.15 4.87
CA ALA A 116 -10.86 17.91 4.65
C ALA A 116 -10.93 17.05 5.92
N ASN A 117 -12.07 16.41 6.13
CA ASN A 117 -12.20 15.35 7.13
C ASN A 117 -11.62 14.05 6.54
N ILE A 118 -10.51 13.56 7.09
CA ILE A 118 -9.80 12.40 6.58
C ILE A 118 -9.92 11.23 7.54
N ASP A 119 -10.72 10.24 7.17
CA ASP A 119 -10.76 8.95 7.83
C ASP A 119 -9.62 8.05 7.31
N ILE A 120 -8.88 7.42 8.22
CA ILE A 120 -7.72 6.60 7.85
C ILE A 120 -7.97 5.16 8.20
N GLU A 121 -7.99 4.29 7.18
CA GLU A 121 -8.00 2.85 7.34
C GLU A 121 -6.63 2.26 7.02
N THR A 122 -6.09 1.42 7.91
CA THR A 122 -4.75 0.86 7.76
C THR A 122 -4.79 -0.64 7.52
N ILE A 123 -4.21 -1.08 6.41
CA ILE A 123 -3.94 -2.49 6.11
C ILE A 123 -2.45 -2.74 6.37
N GLY A 124 -2.16 -3.66 7.29
CA GLY A 124 -0.80 -3.98 7.70
C GLY A 124 -0.39 -3.38 9.05
N ARG A 125 0.42 -4.17 9.78
CA ARG A 125 0.82 -3.83 11.15
C ARG A 125 1.63 -2.53 11.25
N LYS A 126 2.52 -2.29 10.28
CA LYS A 126 3.39 -1.10 10.32
C LYS A 126 2.65 0.22 10.20
N GLY A 127 1.62 0.28 9.36
CA GLY A 127 0.72 1.43 9.25
C GLY A 127 -0.08 1.64 10.52
N ARG A 128 -0.73 0.57 11.00
CA ARG A 128 -1.51 0.61 12.24
C ARG A 128 -0.70 1.09 13.44
N ASP A 129 0.51 0.53 13.65
CA ASP A 129 1.35 0.88 14.79
C ASP A 129 1.88 2.32 14.70
N PHE A 130 2.04 2.86 13.51
CA PHE A 130 2.40 4.26 13.29
C PHE A 130 1.23 5.20 13.60
N MET A 131 0.04 4.92 13.08
CA MET A 131 -1.14 5.77 13.26
C MET A 131 -1.69 5.76 14.69
N ARG A 132 -1.44 4.70 15.45
CA ARG A 132 -1.81 4.62 16.88
C ARG A 132 -0.93 5.48 17.80
N ARG A 133 0.22 5.92 17.32
CA ARG A 133 1.08 6.78 18.15
C ARG A 133 0.47 8.17 18.19
N PRO A 134 0.20 8.73 19.39
CA PRO A 134 -0.20 10.13 19.47
C PRO A 134 0.87 10.98 18.80
N ALA A 135 0.42 11.97 18.03
CA ALA A 135 1.34 12.93 17.42
C ALA A 135 2.21 13.52 18.55
N ARG A 136 3.52 13.28 18.48
CA ARG A 136 4.44 14.00 19.36
C ARG A 136 4.41 15.45 18.91
N SER A 137 3.69 16.25 19.68
CA SER A 137 3.79 17.72 19.63
C SER A 137 5.22 18.17 19.86
#